data_eed508e1a33a5f5a87b3273327ef89b6
#
_entry.id   eed508e1a33a5f5a87b3273327ef89b6
#
_cell.length_a   1.000
_cell.length_b   1.000
_cell.length_c   1.000
_cell.angle_alpha   90.00
_cell.angle_beta   90.00
_cell.angle_gamma   90.00
#
_symmetry.space_group_name_H-M   'P 1'
#
loop_
_entity.id
_entity.type
_entity.pdbx_description
1 polymer ?
#
loop_
_entity_poly.entity_id
_entity_poly.type
_entity_poly.pdbx_seq_one_letter_code
_entity_poly.pdbx_strand_id
1 'polypeptide(L)'
;MEGQVCSGTAPGSGRQGESMYFVTVILFLFVCPAVSVGIEAARSHQAFTSVELIARWWVFWAAGIRLFVAGVRQVIQPRFTAEEIFGVREAGALPMVREIGFGNLSMGSLAICTLFRGEWVVPAAIVCGLYYGLAAAGHVGKGSRNAKEHIAMISDVFAAVVLLVCVVRLA
;
A
#
# COMPACT_ATOMS: atom_id res chain seq x y z
N MET A 1 47.98 3.45 -15.42
CA MET A 1 47.17 2.31 -15.91
C MET A 1 46.06 2.09 -14.87
N GLU A 2 44.93 2.81 -15.03
CA GLU A 2 43.75 2.67 -14.15
C GLU A 2 42.80 1.71 -14.81
N GLY A 3 42.58 0.57 -14.12
CA GLY A 3 41.66 -0.44 -14.57
C GLY A 3 40.22 -0.01 -14.28
N GLN A 4 39.44 0.33 -15.31
CA GLN A 4 38.01 0.48 -15.25
C GLN A 4 37.37 -0.88 -14.93
N VAL A 5 36.86 -1.02 -13.69
CA VAL A 5 36.00 -2.11 -13.31
C VAL A 5 34.60 -1.79 -13.85
N CYS A 6 34.24 -2.37 -15.00
CA CYS A 6 32.87 -2.40 -15.50
C CYS A 6 32.01 -3.27 -14.57
N SER A 7 31.25 -2.68 -13.68
CA SER A 7 30.17 -3.36 -12.97
C SER A 7 29.00 -3.55 -13.91
N GLY A 8 28.96 -4.69 -14.59
CA GLY A 8 27.84 -5.14 -15.38
C GLY A 8 26.66 -5.50 -14.48
N THR A 9 25.74 -4.58 -14.26
CA THR A 9 24.41 -4.90 -13.72
C THR A 9 23.64 -5.67 -14.78
N ALA A 10 23.31 -6.92 -14.49
CA ALA A 10 22.53 -7.78 -15.37
C ALA A 10 21.17 -7.13 -15.70
N PRO A 11 20.77 -7.02 -16.99
CA PRO A 11 19.58 -6.28 -17.43
C PRO A 11 18.23 -6.93 -17.06
N GLY A 12 18.20 -7.95 -16.21
CA GLY A 12 16.98 -8.68 -15.83
C GLY A 12 16.36 -8.33 -14.47
N SER A 13 17.13 -7.76 -13.53
CA SER A 13 16.67 -7.58 -12.15
C SER A 13 15.64 -6.45 -11.95
N GLY A 14 15.72 -5.40 -12.75
CA GLY A 14 14.79 -4.26 -12.66
C GLY A 14 13.36 -4.61 -13.05
N ARG A 15 13.20 -5.33 -14.17
CA ARG A 15 11.89 -5.74 -14.71
C ARG A 15 11.15 -6.73 -13.81
N GLN A 16 11.86 -7.67 -13.20
CA GLN A 16 11.28 -8.62 -12.24
C GLN A 16 10.76 -7.91 -10.99
N GLY A 17 11.51 -6.95 -10.45
CA GLY A 17 11.08 -6.18 -9.29
C GLY A 17 9.85 -5.29 -9.54
N GLU A 18 9.71 -4.75 -10.75
CA GLU A 18 8.52 -3.98 -11.16
C GLU A 18 7.28 -4.87 -11.28
N SER A 19 7.42 -6.02 -11.92
CA SER A 19 6.33 -6.98 -12.08
C SER A 19 5.82 -7.49 -10.73
N MET A 20 6.71 -7.86 -9.81
CA MET A 20 6.34 -8.32 -8.48
C MET A 20 5.63 -7.22 -7.66
N TYR A 21 6.11 -5.98 -7.73
CA TYR A 21 5.46 -4.85 -7.05
C TYR A 21 4.05 -4.62 -7.58
N PHE A 22 3.89 -4.58 -8.91
CA PHE A 22 2.59 -4.42 -9.56
C PHE A 22 1.61 -5.55 -9.19
N VAL A 23 2.05 -6.82 -9.24
CA VAL A 23 1.24 -7.97 -8.83
C VAL A 23 0.77 -7.85 -7.38
N THR A 24 1.65 -7.42 -6.48
CA THR A 24 1.30 -7.22 -5.06
C THR A 24 0.22 -6.15 -4.89
N VAL A 25 0.32 -5.04 -5.63
CA VAL A 25 -0.67 -3.97 -5.60
C VAL A 25 -2.03 -4.46 -6.10
N ILE A 26 -2.07 -5.13 -7.25
CA ILE A 26 -3.33 -5.69 -7.82
C ILE A 26 -3.94 -6.72 -6.86
N LEU A 27 -3.12 -7.59 -6.28
CA LEU A 27 -3.57 -8.62 -5.36
C LEU A 27 -4.29 -8.03 -4.15
N PHE A 28 -3.65 -7.08 -3.46
CA PHE A 28 -4.20 -6.53 -2.22
C PHE A 28 -5.27 -5.46 -2.43
N LEU A 29 -5.26 -4.76 -3.58
CA LEU A 29 -6.25 -3.73 -3.87
C LEU A 29 -7.54 -4.27 -4.47
N PHE A 30 -7.47 -5.37 -5.22
CA PHE A 30 -8.62 -5.85 -6.00
C PHE A 30 -8.94 -7.33 -5.74
N VAL A 31 -7.98 -8.23 -5.91
CA VAL A 31 -8.26 -9.67 -5.92
C VAL A 31 -8.65 -10.17 -4.53
N CYS A 32 -7.83 -9.92 -3.52
CA CYS A 32 -8.08 -10.41 -2.16
C CYS A 32 -9.36 -9.80 -1.55
N PRO A 33 -9.61 -8.47 -1.64
CA PRO A 33 -10.87 -7.90 -1.18
C PRO A 33 -12.08 -8.53 -1.86
N ALA A 34 -12.08 -8.60 -3.20
CA ALA A 34 -13.22 -9.12 -3.97
C ALA A 34 -13.50 -10.60 -3.65
N VAL A 35 -12.46 -11.44 -3.56
CA VAL A 35 -12.59 -12.86 -3.19
C VAL A 35 -13.13 -12.99 -1.77
N SER A 36 -12.64 -12.19 -0.82
CA SER A 36 -13.09 -12.23 0.58
C SER A 36 -14.56 -11.81 0.70
N VAL A 37 -14.98 -10.75 0.01
CA VAL A 37 -16.38 -10.34 -0.08
C VAL A 37 -17.23 -11.48 -0.65
N GLY A 38 -16.79 -12.11 -1.74
CA GLY A 38 -17.48 -13.21 -2.38
C GLY A 38 -17.68 -14.41 -1.46
N ILE A 39 -16.63 -14.82 -0.75
CA ILE A 39 -16.68 -15.95 0.18
C ILE A 39 -17.59 -15.64 1.37
N GLU A 40 -17.48 -14.45 1.96
CA GLU A 40 -18.29 -14.10 3.13
C GLU A 40 -19.76 -13.91 2.76
N ALA A 41 -20.06 -13.26 1.64
CA ALA A 41 -21.42 -13.10 1.13
C ALA A 41 -22.10 -14.46 0.90
N ALA A 42 -21.38 -15.40 0.28
CA ALA A 42 -21.91 -16.75 0.05
C ALA A 42 -22.17 -17.53 1.36
N ARG A 43 -21.34 -17.30 2.41
CA ARG A 43 -21.50 -17.97 3.70
C ARG A 43 -22.55 -17.36 4.60
N SER A 44 -22.68 -16.04 4.57
CA SER A 44 -23.57 -15.29 5.47
C SER A 44 -24.94 -14.96 4.84
N HIS A 45 -25.16 -15.36 3.59
CA HIS A 45 -26.35 -15.00 2.79
C HIS A 45 -26.58 -13.49 2.67
N GLN A 46 -25.53 -12.69 2.85
CA GLN A 46 -25.58 -11.25 2.64
C GLN A 46 -25.46 -10.89 1.16
N ALA A 47 -26.00 -9.75 0.77
CA ALA A 47 -25.83 -9.25 -0.59
C ALA A 47 -24.36 -8.90 -0.86
N PHE A 48 -23.84 -9.28 -2.02
CA PHE A 48 -22.50 -8.88 -2.49
C PHE A 48 -22.30 -7.36 -2.55
N THR A 49 -23.39 -6.61 -2.58
CA THR A 49 -23.44 -5.14 -2.60
C THR A 49 -23.52 -4.51 -1.20
N SER A 50 -23.44 -5.31 -0.13
CA SER A 50 -23.42 -4.77 1.25
C SER A 50 -22.18 -3.89 1.42
N VAL A 51 -22.43 -2.62 1.73
CA VAL A 51 -21.39 -1.62 1.92
C VAL A 51 -20.50 -1.99 3.11
N GLU A 52 -21.08 -2.49 4.19
CA GLU A 52 -20.33 -2.92 5.39
C GLU A 52 -19.38 -4.06 5.05
N LEU A 53 -19.83 -5.05 4.29
CA LEU A 53 -19.02 -6.19 3.88
C LEU A 53 -17.88 -5.75 2.97
N ILE A 54 -18.18 -4.90 1.98
CA ILE A 54 -17.18 -4.35 1.07
C ILE A 54 -16.15 -3.53 1.85
N ALA A 55 -16.61 -2.59 2.70
CA ALA A 55 -15.74 -1.72 3.47
C ALA A 55 -14.80 -2.52 4.39
N ARG A 56 -15.32 -3.50 5.11
CA ARG A 56 -14.55 -4.37 6.01
C ARG A 56 -13.39 -5.04 5.29
N TRP A 57 -13.65 -5.66 4.13
CA TRP A 57 -12.61 -6.38 3.40
C TRP A 57 -11.64 -5.46 2.65
N TRP A 58 -12.12 -4.30 2.14
CA TRP A 58 -11.21 -3.31 1.56
C TRP A 58 -10.30 -2.66 2.62
N VAL A 59 -10.83 -2.30 3.78
CA VAL A 59 -10.02 -1.79 4.90
C VAL A 59 -8.99 -2.82 5.32
N PHE A 60 -9.39 -4.09 5.47
CA PHE A 60 -8.47 -5.15 5.87
C PHE A 60 -7.34 -5.37 4.85
N TRP A 61 -7.65 -5.54 3.57
CA TRP A 61 -6.65 -5.88 2.56
C TRP A 61 -5.90 -4.67 2.02
N ALA A 62 -6.64 -3.65 1.53
CA ALA A 62 -6.06 -2.51 0.85
C ALA A 62 -5.36 -1.53 1.81
N ALA A 63 -5.83 -1.40 3.04
CA ALA A 63 -5.15 -0.64 4.08
C ALA A 63 -4.34 -1.55 5.01
N GLY A 64 -4.97 -2.54 5.64
CA GLY A 64 -4.34 -3.38 6.66
C GLY A 64 -3.13 -4.15 6.15
N ILE A 65 -3.35 -5.15 5.34
CA ILE A 65 -2.28 -6.02 4.87
C ILE A 65 -1.27 -5.27 4.01
N ARG A 66 -1.75 -4.39 3.10
CA ARG A 66 -0.85 -3.64 2.23
C ARG A 66 0.09 -2.71 3.00
N LEU A 67 -0.41 -1.89 3.95
CA LEU A 67 0.43 -1.02 4.77
C LEU A 67 1.34 -1.83 5.69
N PHE A 68 0.83 -2.90 6.30
CA PHE A 68 1.62 -3.74 7.16
C PHE A 68 2.83 -4.35 6.43
N VAL A 69 2.61 -4.94 5.25
CA VAL A 69 3.68 -5.52 4.42
C VAL A 69 4.66 -4.44 3.95
N ALA A 70 4.15 -3.28 3.54
CA ALA A 70 5.00 -2.14 3.18
C ALA A 70 5.85 -1.68 4.37
N GLY A 71 5.24 -1.56 5.56
CA GLY A 71 5.93 -1.18 6.79
C GLY A 71 7.02 -2.17 7.18
N VAL A 72 6.75 -3.47 7.17
CA VAL A 72 7.75 -4.52 7.41
C VAL A 72 8.95 -4.34 6.46
N ARG A 73 8.67 -4.17 5.16
CA ARG A 73 9.72 -3.99 4.17
C ARG A 73 10.54 -2.72 4.39
N GLN A 74 9.90 -1.61 4.73
CA GLN A 74 10.56 -0.32 5.00
C GLN A 74 11.44 -0.38 6.25
N VAL A 75 11.05 -1.12 7.27
CA VAL A 75 11.85 -1.31 8.49
C VAL A 75 13.04 -2.24 8.25
N ILE A 76 12.82 -3.38 7.57
CA ILE A 76 13.86 -4.40 7.37
C ILE A 76 14.79 -4.04 6.19
N GLN A 77 14.22 -3.50 5.10
CA GLN A 77 14.92 -3.18 3.85
C GLN A 77 14.67 -1.73 3.41
N PRO A 78 15.03 -0.71 4.21
CA PRO A 78 14.69 0.68 3.90
C PRO A 78 15.30 1.17 2.58
N ARG A 79 16.45 0.61 2.17
CA ARG A 79 17.11 0.94 0.89
C ARG A 79 16.21 0.70 -0.32
N PHE A 80 15.41 -0.38 -0.31
CA PHE A 80 14.52 -0.65 -1.42
C PHE A 80 13.52 0.49 -1.63
N THR A 81 12.89 0.97 -0.56
CA THR A 81 11.94 2.07 -0.67
C THR A 81 12.64 3.39 -1.01
N ALA A 82 13.80 3.68 -0.40
CA ALA A 82 14.56 4.88 -0.67
C ALA A 82 15.00 4.95 -2.15
N GLU A 83 15.68 3.91 -2.63
CA GLU A 83 16.33 3.93 -3.95
C GLU A 83 15.35 3.63 -5.08
N GLU A 84 14.47 2.62 -4.91
CA GLU A 84 13.62 2.11 -5.99
C GLU A 84 12.26 2.81 -6.09
N ILE A 85 11.73 3.32 -4.98
CA ILE A 85 10.44 4.04 -4.98
C ILE A 85 10.68 5.54 -4.99
N PHE A 86 11.46 6.07 -4.04
CA PHE A 86 11.67 7.51 -3.92
C PHE A 86 12.79 8.06 -4.79
N GLY A 87 13.66 7.20 -5.34
CA GLY A 87 14.81 7.60 -6.15
C GLY A 87 15.91 8.30 -5.33
N VAL A 88 15.96 8.11 -4.01
CA VAL A 88 16.89 8.75 -3.08
C VAL A 88 17.94 7.74 -2.65
N ARG A 89 19.22 8.07 -2.85
CA ARG A 89 20.35 7.17 -2.56
C ARG A 89 21.18 7.58 -1.34
N GLU A 90 20.89 8.75 -0.75
CA GLU A 90 21.58 9.25 0.42
C GLU A 90 21.31 8.37 1.64
N ALA A 91 22.37 7.97 2.34
CA ALA A 91 22.26 7.13 3.54
C ALA A 91 21.41 7.79 4.65
N GLY A 92 21.40 9.12 4.71
CA GLY A 92 20.58 9.89 5.64
C GLY A 92 19.04 9.73 5.45
N ALA A 93 18.60 9.26 4.29
CA ALA A 93 17.17 8.98 4.06
C ALA A 93 16.70 7.67 4.71
N LEU A 94 17.60 6.73 5.02
CA LEU A 94 17.21 5.41 5.52
C LEU A 94 16.48 5.44 6.88
N PRO A 95 16.90 6.26 7.87
CA PRO A 95 16.12 6.41 9.12
C PRO A 95 14.72 6.94 8.87
N MET A 96 14.55 7.94 7.98
CA MET A 96 13.23 8.48 7.64
C MET A 96 12.31 7.43 7.01
N VAL A 97 12.86 6.59 6.11
CA VAL A 97 12.10 5.47 5.52
C VAL A 97 11.67 4.47 6.58
N ARG A 98 12.49 4.20 7.61
CA ARG A 98 12.10 3.33 8.73
C ARG A 98 10.98 3.94 9.55
N GLU A 99 11.01 5.24 9.79
CA GLU A 99 9.93 5.93 10.53
C GLU A 99 8.61 5.90 9.76
N ILE A 100 8.65 6.09 8.44
CA ILE A 100 7.47 5.84 7.58
C ILE A 100 7.00 4.40 7.74
N GLY A 101 7.93 3.45 7.81
CA GLY A 101 7.65 2.03 8.05
C GLY A 101 6.93 1.78 9.38
N PHE A 102 7.32 2.44 10.46
CA PHE A 102 6.64 2.34 11.76
C PHE A 102 5.21 2.90 11.68
N GLY A 103 5.01 4.02 10.99
CA GLY A 103 3.69 4.57 10.72
C GLY A 103 2.81 3.58 9.94
N ASN A 104 3.36 2.98 8.87
CA ASN A 104 2.67 1.98 8.07
C ASN A 104 2.32 0.71 8.86
N LEU A 105 3.23 0.23 9.72
CA LEU A 105 2.95 -0.89 10.62
C LEU A 105 1.81 -0.56 11.58
N SER A 106 1.82 0.61 12.19
CA SER A 106 0.79 1.04 13.15
C SER A 106 -0.58 1.14 12.50
N MET A 107 -0.69 1.82 11.35
CA MET A 107 -1.93 1.97 10.61
C MET A 107 -2.41 0.63 10.04
N GLY A 108 -1.49 -0.17 9.50
CA GLY A 108 -1.78 -1.50 8.99
C GLY A 108 -2.31 -2.42 10.10
N SER A 109 -1.71 -2.40 11.29
CA SER A 109 -2.18 -3.17 12.44
C SER A 109 -3.59 -2.76 12.87
N LEU A 110 -3.87 -1.44 12.94
CA LEU A 110 -5.21 -0.94 13.22
C LEU A 110 -6.23 -1.49 12.22
N ALA A 111 -5.93 -1.39 10.92
CA ALA A 111 -6.82 -1.86 9.87
C ALA A 111 -6.98 -3.39 9.84
N ILE A 112 -5.96 -4.17 10.24
CA ILE A 112 -6.07 -5.63 10.42
C ILE A 112 -7.00 -5.97 11.59
N CYS A 113 -6.93 -5.22 12.69
CA CYS A 113 -7.78 -5.43 13.86
C CYS A 113 -9.27 -5.22 13.59
N THR A 114 -9.64 -4.57 12.48
CA THR A 114 -11.06 -4.42 12.08
C THR A 114 -11.79 -5.75 11.84
N LEU A 115 -11.06 -6.84 11.57
CA LEU A 115 -11.67 -8.18 11.51
C LEU A 115 -12.24 -8.65 12.84
N PHE A 116 -11.64 -8.21 13.95
CA PHE A 116 -12.05 -8.57 15.30
C PHE A 116 -12.97 -7.53 15.93
N ARG A 117 -12.91 -6.29 15.43
CA ARG A 117 -13.61 -5.12 15.93
C ARG A 117 -14.21 -4.33 14.78
N GLY A 118 -15.44 -4.70 14.39
CA GLY A 118 -16.13 -4.08 13.26
C GLY A 118 -16.34 -2.56 13.43
N GLU A 119 -16.50 -2.09 14.65
CA GLU A 119 -16.60 -0.67 15.00
C GLU A 119 -15.35 0.17 14.65
N TRP A 120 -14.22 -0.50 14.40
CA TRP A 120 -12.96 0.16 14.02
C TRP A 120 -12.83 0.36 12.49
N VAL A 121 -13.75 -0.16 11.70
CA VAL A 121 -13.70 -0.03 10.22
C VAL A 121 -13.69 1.45 9.81
N VAL A 122 -14.60 2.26 10.33
CA VAL A 122 -14.68 3.69 9.98
C VAL A 122 -13.47 4.47 10.46
N PRO A 123 -13.03 4.38 11.73
CA PRO A 123 -11.78 5.02 12.18
C PRO A 123 -10.54 4.61 11.37
N ALA A 124 -10.40 3.32 11.06
CA ALA A 124 -9.29 2.83 10.26
C ALA A 124 -9.34 3.37 8.82
N ALA A 125 -10.54 3.40 8.21
CA ALA A 125 -10.73 3.97 6.88
C ALA A 125 -10.38 5.46 6.83
N ILE A 126 -10.73 6.24 7.86
CA ILE A 126 -10.37 7.65 7.95
C ILE A 126 -8.84 7.82 8.00
N VAL A 127 -8.19 7.17 8.94
CA VAL A 127 -6.73 7.31 9.14
C VAL A 127 -5.95 6.86 7.91
N CYS A 128 -6.26 5.67 7.39
CA CYS A 128 -5.55 5.13 6.23
C CYS A 128 -5.90 5.87 4.94
N GLY A 129 -7.16 6.32 4.78
CA GLY A 129 -7.59 7.13 3.64
C GLY A 129 -6.89 8.47 3.58
N LEU A 130 -6.78 9.17 4.71
CA LEU A 130 -6.01 10.41 4.83
C LEU A 130 -4.53 10.17 4.50
N TYR A 131 -3.94 9.11 5.04
CA TYR A 131 -2.54 8.79 4.77
C TYR A 131 -2.29 8.56 3.27
N TYR A 132 -3.10 7.73 2.62
CA TYR A 132 -2.98 7.49 1.18
C TYR A 132 -3.22 8.76 0.34
N GLY A 133 -4.20 9.58 0.73
CA GLY A 133 -4.47 10.84 0.06
C GLY A 133 -3.30 11.83 0.15
N LEU A 134 -2.71 11.97 1.34
CA LEU A 134 -1.53 12.82 1.55
C LEU A 134 -0.29 12.27 0.84
N ALA A 135 -0.08 10.94 0.85
CA ALA A 135 1.00 10.31 0.11
C ALA A 135 0.86 10.55 -1.40
N ALA A 136 -0.35 10.35 -1.95
CA ALA A 136 -0.64 10.64 -3.35
C ALA A 136 -0.40 12.11 -3.69
N ALA A 137 -0.87 13.05 -2.86
CA ALA A 137 -0.64 14.49 -3.05
C ALA A 137 0.86 14.85 -3.06
N GLY A 138 1.65 14.22 -2.18
CA GLY A 138 3.11 14.37 -2.15
C GLY A 138 3.80 13.94 -3.45
N HIS A 139 3.23 12.96 -4.15
CA HIS A 139 3.74 12.53 -5.46
C HIS A 139 3.40 13.50 -6.60
N VAL A 140 2.34 14.30 -6.51
CA VAL A 140 1.90 15.21 -7.60
C VAL A 140 2.94 16.30 -7.90
N GLY A 141 3.64 16.80 -6.88
CA GLY A 141 4.63 17.88 -7.01
C GLY A 141 5.96 17.48 -7.65
N LYS A 142 6.24 16.20 -7.89
CA LYS A 142 7.49 15.74 -8.49
C LYS A 142 7.47 15.82 -10.01
N GLY A 143 8.50 16.45 -10.59
CA GLY A 143 8.61 16.64 -12.04
C GLY A 143 8.95 15.38 -12.85
N SER A 144 9.68 14.42 -12.28
CA SER A 144 10.01 13.15 -12.93
C SER A 144 9.76 11.97 -11.96
N ARG A 145 9.06 10.95 -12.43
CA ARG A 145 8.71 9.75 -11.65
C ARG A 145 9.16 8.49 -12.38
N ASN A 146 9.64 7.50 -11.63
CA ASN A 146 9.87 6.17 -12.17
C ASN A 146 8.55 5.37 -12.24
N ALA A 147 8.55 4.22 -12.94
CA ALA A 147 7.36 3.40 -13.11
C ALA A 147 6.76 2.92 -11.77
N LYS A 148 7.59 2.55 -10.79
CA LYS A 148 7.14 2.11 -9.46
C LYS A 148 6.47 3.25 -8.68
N GLU A 149 6.99 4.48 -8.79
CA GLU A 149 6.41 5.67 -8.19
C GLU A 149 5.06 6.04 -8.82
N HIS A 150 4.90 5.87 -10.14
CA HIS A 150 3.61 6.02 -10.80
C HIS A 150 2.57 5.00 -10.31
N ILE A 151 2.96 3.73 -10.18
CA ILE A 151 2.09 2.68 -9.67
C ILE A 151 1.70 2.99 -8.22
N ALA A 152 2.66 3.40 -7.38
CA ALA A 152 2.41 3.79 -6.00
C ALA A 152 1.37 4.92 -5.94
N MET A 153 1.61 6.02 -6.66
CA MET A 153 0.71 7.17 -6.69
C MET A 153 -0.71 6.81 -7.12
N ILE A 154 -0.87 6.09 -8.24
CA ILE A 154 -2.19 5.72 -8.76
C ILE A 154 -2.91 4.80 -7.76
N SER A 155 -2.19 3.84 -7.18
CA SER A 155 -2.76 2.92 -6.20
C SER A 155 -3.14 3.62 -4.90
N ASP A 156 -2.40 4.65 -4.48
CA ASP A 156 -2.70 5.42 -3.28
C ASP A 156 -3.92 6.33 -3.49
N VAL A 157 -4.04 6.99 -4.67
CA VAL A 157 -5.26 7.71 -5.05
C VAL A 157 -6.47 6.79 -5.02
N PHE A 158 -6.37 5.63 -5.65
CA PHE A 158 -7.47 4.67 -5.69
C PHE A 158 -7.85 4.20 -4.27
N ALA A 159 -6.88 3.83 -3.44
CA ALA A 159 -7.12 3.41 -2.06
C ALA A 159 -7.78 4.53 -1.24
N ALA A 160 -7.29 5.77 -1.36
CA ALA A 160 -7.87 6.93 -0.68
C ALA A 160 -9.34 7.13 -1.06
N VAL A 161 -9.67 7.07 -2.37
CA VAL A 161 -11.04 7.23 -2.86
C VAL A 161 -11.96 6.12 -2.34
N VAL A 162 -11.54 4.85 -2.41
CA VAL A 162 -12.33 3.73 -1.90
C VAL A 162 -12.59 3.86 -0.41
N LEU A 163 -11.56 4.18 0.38
CA LEU A 163 -11.70 4.33 1.83
C LEU A 163 -12.59 5.53 2.19
N LEU A 164 -12.49 6.65 1.45
CA LEU A 164 -13.39 7.79 1.63
C LEU A 164 -14.85 7.43 1.33
N VAL A 165 -15.10 6.68 0.26
CA VAL A 165 -16.45 6.18 -0.06
C VAL A 165 -16.97 5.28 1.07
N CYS A 166 -16.12 4.40 1.64
CA CYS A 166 -16.50 3.59 2.80
C CYS A 166 -16.90 4.46 4.00
N VAL A 167 -16.12 5.50 4.31
CA VAL A 167 -16.44 6.45 5.40
C VAL A 167 -17.79 7.11 5.17
N VAL A 168 -18.00 7.71 3.97
CA VAL A 168 -19.25 8.43 3.65
C VAL A 168 -20.49 7.53 3.68
N ARG A 169 -20.31 6.23 3.41
CA ARG A 169 -21.44 5.28 3.37
C ARG A 169 -21.74 4.62 4.72
N LEU A 170 -20.79 4.62 5.65
CA LEU A 170 -20.91 3.95 6.96
C LEU A 170 -21.01 4.92 8.14
N ALA A 171 -20.61 6.18 7.97
CA ALA A 171 -20.77 7.23 8.99
C ALA A 171 -22.15 7.85 8.88
#